data_de3b166c0f12966ff3980dc57b0331c3
#
_entry.id   de3b166c0f12966ff3980dc57b0331c3
#
_cell.length_a   1.000
_cell.length_b   1.000
_cell.length_c   1.000
_cell.angle_alpha   90.00
_cell.angle_beta   90.00
_cell.angle_gamma   90.00
#
_symmetry.space_group_name_H-M   'P 1'
#
loop_
_entity.id
_entity.type
_entity.pdbx_description
1 polymer ?
#
loop_
_entity_poly.entity_id
_entity_poly.type
_entity_poly.pdbx_seq_one_letter_code
_entity_poly.pdbx_strand_id
1 'polypeptide(L)'
;MYRLIFEKRELDNLNKLQKQIKERIWKKLQDCKENPLKFFERLVGDKSFKLRVGDWRIIAEIDVSEQIIKILKVGHRKNIYG
;
A
#
# COMPACT_ATOMS: atom_id res chain seq x y z
N MET A 1 10.61 -1.56 13.30
CA MET A 1 10.28 -1.09 11.94
C MET A 1 9.62 -2.20 11.16
N TYR A 2 8.52 -1.89 10.49
CA TYR A 2 7.79 -2.87 9.68
C TYR A 2 8.55 -3.17 8.39
N ARG A 3 8.39 -4.40 7.88
CA ARG A 3 8.91 -4.80 6.58
C ARG A 3 7.80 -4.70 5.53
N LEU A 4 8.14 -4.20 4.36
CA LEU A 4 7.22 -4.18 3.21
C LEU A 4 7.39 -5.47 2.43
N ILE A 5 6.29 -6.17 2.21
CA ILE A 5 6.24 -7.36 1.36
C ILE A 5 5.18 -7.11 0.29
N PHE A 6 5.53 -7.33 -0.97
CA PHE A 6 4.60 -7.15 -2.08
C PHE A 6 4.20 -8.52 -2.62
N GLU A 7 2.92 -8.66 -2.98
CA GLU A 7 2.55 -9.68 -3.93
C GLU A 7 3.33 -9.41 -5.21
N LYS A 8 3.90 -10.44 -5.82
CA LYS A 8 4.75 -10.28 -7.00
C LYS A 8 4.07 -9.47 -8.10
N ARG A 9 2.80 -9.76 -8.36
CA ARG A 9 1.99 -9.06 -9.36
C ARG A 9 1.89 -7.57 -9.06
N GLU A 10 1.76 -7.22 -7.78
CA GLU A 10 1.61 -5.82 -7.40
C GLU A 10 2.93 -5.06 -7.45
N LEU A 11 4.03 -5.72 -7.19
CA LEU A 11 5.34 -5.11 -7.41
C LEU A 11 5.56 -4.81 -8.88
N ASP A 12 5.18 -5.75 -9.76
CA ASP A 12 5.26 -5.54 -11.21
C ASP A 12 4.34 -4.39 -11.64
N ASN A 13 3.13 -4.31 -11.09
CA ASN A 13 2.20 -3.23 -11.37
C ASN A 13 2.78 -1.88 -10.97
N LEU A 14 3.36 -1.79 -9.78
CA LEU A 14 3.99 -0.56 -9.31
C LEU A 14 5.12 -0.13 -10.24
N ASN A 15 5.95 -1.08 -10.68
CA ASN A 15 7.09 -0.79 -11.55
C ASN A 15 6.68 -0.33 -12.95
N LYS A 16 5.46 -0.61 -13.37
CA LYS A 16 4.92 -0.17 -14.67
C LYS A 16 4.36 1.24 -14.64
N LEU A 17 4.19 1.82 -13.45
CA LEU A 17 3.63 3.17 -13.35
C LEU A 17 4.64 4.22 -13.80
N GLN A 18 4.13 5.39 -14.17
CA GLN A 18 5.00 6.52 -14.49
C GLN A 18 5.95 6.77 -13.32
N LYS A 19 7.17 7.17 -13.65
CA LYS A 19 8.24 7.32 -12.67
C LYS A 19 7.84 8.20 -11.47
N GLN A 20 7.19 9.33 -11.74
CA GLN A 20 6.80 10.25 -10.67
C GLN A 20 5.79 9.63 -9.70
N ILE A 21 4.84 8.89 -10.24
CA ILE A 21 3.81 8.20 -9.44
C ILE A 21 4.45 7.09 -8.63
N LYS A 22 5.29 6.28 -9.27
CA LYS A 22 5.99 5.18 -8.63
C LYS A 22 6.84 5.69 -7.45
N GLU A 23 7.61 6.73 -7.67
CA GLU A 23 8.47 7.30 -6.63
C GLU A 23 7.66 7.86 -5.46
N ARG A 24 6.54 8.51 -5.76
CA ARG A 24 5.65 9.06 -4.74
C ARG A 24 5.05 7.97 -3.86
N ILE A 25 4.58 6.90 -4.48
CA ILE A 25 4.02 5.76 -3.76
C ILE A 25 5.11 5.10 -2.92
N TRP A 26 6.27 4.86 -3.52
CA TRP A 26 7.39 4.22 -2.84
C TRP A 26 7.82 5.01 -1.61
N LYS A 27 7.97 6.33 -1.77
CA LYS A 27 8.34 7.20 -0.66
C LYS A 27 7.32 7.14 0.47
N LYS A 28 6.03 7.17 0.13
CA LYS A 28 4.97 7.10 1.13
C LYS A 28 5.01 5.77 1.88
N LEU A 29 5.24 4.68 1.18
CA LEU A 29 5.36 3.37 1.81
C LEU A 29 6.56 3.30 2.76
N GLN A 30 7.69 3.92 2.38
CA GLN A 30 8.84 4.00 3.28
C GLN A 30 8.49 4.77 4.57
N ASP A 31 7.74 5.86 4.44
CA ASP A 31 7.30 6.65 5.59
C ASP A 31 6.39 5.86 6.52
N CYS A 32 5.64 4.90 5.98
CA CYS A 32 4.71 4.08 6.77
C CYS A 32 5.39 3.02 7.61
N LYS A 33 6.66 2.71 7.35
CA LYS A 33 7.34 1.59 8.01
C LYS A 33 7.48 1.74 9.52
N GLU A 34 7.57 2.96 10.02
CA GLU A 34 7.68 3.21 11.46
C GLU A 34 6.36 3.00 12.16
N ASN A 35 5.27 3.50 11.57
CA ASN A 35 3.96 3.42 12.19
C ASN A 35 2.87 3.38 11.10
N PRO A 36 2.61 2.20 10.52
CA PRO A 36 1.64 2.10 9.43
C PRO A 36 0.22 2.49 9.82
N LEU A 37 -0.17 2.26 11.06
CA LEU A 37 -1.53 2.55 11.50
C LEU A 37 -1.81 4.06 11.57
N LYS A 38 -0.77 4.88 11.54
CA LYS A 38 -0.92 6.32 11.44
C LYS A 38 -1.38 6.77 10.05
N PHE A 39 -1.02 6.03 9.02
CA PHE A 39 -1.25 6.40 7.62
C PHE A 39 -2.32 5.58 6.92
N PHE A 40 -2.44 4.30 7.27
CA PHE A 40 -3.42 3.41 6.67
C PHE A 40 -4.74 3.49 7.44
N GLU A 41 -5.85 3.44 6.69
CA GLU A 41 -7.18 3.34 7.26
C GLU A 41 -7.71 1.92 7.08
N ARG A 42 -8.37 1.40 8.10
CA ARG A 42 -8.99 0.08 8.01
C ARG A 42 -10.21 0.15 7.10
N LEU A 43 -10.34 -0.81 6.19
CA LEU A 43 -11.51 -0.92 5.33
C LEU A 43 -12.67 -1.50 6.13
N VAL A 44 -13.86 -0.92 5.94
CA VAL A 44 -15.08 -1.36 6.62
C VAL A 44 -15.45 -2.75 6.11
N GLY A 45 -15.65 -3.70 7.03
CA GLY A 45 -16.07 -5.06 6.68
C GLY A 45 -14.94 -5.93 6.14
N ASP A 46 -13.71 -5.49 6.22
CA ASP A 46 -12.56 -6.22 5.71
C ASP A 46 -11.41 -6.12 6.72
N LYS A 47 -10.51 -7.09 6.66
CA LYS A 47 -9.28 -7.08 7.48
C LYS A 47 -8.19 -6.24 6.87
N SER A 48 -8.39 -5.77 5.65
CA SER A 48 -7.41 -4.99 4.90
C SER A 48 -7.43 -3.53 5.29
N PHE A 49 -6.34 -2.86 4.93
CA PHE A 49 -6.16 -1.43 5.15
C PHE A 49 -5.92 -0.73 3.82
N LYS A 50 -6.23 0.55 3.79
CA LYS A 50 -6.12 1.39 2.61
C LYS A 50 -5.17 2.54 2.88
N LEU A 51 -4.29 2.82 1.94
CA LEU A 51 -3.43 4.01 1.94
C LEU A 51 -3.76 4.85 0.72
N ARG A 52 -3.99 6.14 0.95
CA ARG A 52 -4.22 7.10 -0.12
C ARG A 52 -2.91 7.79 -0.48
N VAL A 53 -2.57 7.77 -1.76
CA VAL A 53 -1.42 8.51 -2.29
C VAL A 53 -1.91 9.26 -3.54
N GLY A 54 -2.37 10.51 -3.35
CA GLY A 54 -3.02 11.25 -4.44
C GLY A 54 -4.24 10.51 -4.96
N ASP A 55 -4.28 10.27 -6.26
CA ASP A 55 -5.36 9.50 -6.91
C ASP A 55 -5.14 7.99 -6.86
N TRP A 56 -4.09 7.56 -6.19
CA TRP A 56 -3.74 6.14 -6.11
C TRP A 56 -4.12 5.59 -4.75
N ARG A 57 -4.40 4.29 -4.74
CA ARG A 57 -4.78 3.57 -3.52
C ARG A 57 -3.94 2.32 -3.40
N ILE A 58 -3.49 2.05 -2.20
CA ILE A 58 -2.74 0.84 -1.89
C ILE A 58 -3.55 0.07 -0.85
N ILE A 59 -3.81 -1.19 -1.13
CA ILE A 59 -4.49 -2.08 -0.19
C ILE A 59 -3.46 -3.02 0.41
N ALA A 60 -3.47 -3.15 1.71
CA ALA A 60 -2.47 -3.96 2.42
C ALA A 60 -3.07 -4.67 3.62
N GLU A 61 -2.46 -5.76 3.99
CA GLU A 61 -2.64 -6.38 5.31
C GLU A 61 -1.51 -5.92 6.21
N ILE A 62 -1.82 -5.63 7.46
CA ILE A 62 -0.83 -5.19 8.44
C ILE A 62 -0.81 -6.21 9.58
N ASP A 63 0.33 -6.87 9.74
CA ASP A 63 0.56 -7.81 10.84
C ASP A 63 1.39 -7.11 11.89
N VAL A 64 0.74 -6.73 12.98
CA VAL A 64 1.39 -5.97 14.06
C VAL A 64 2.40 -6.85 14.81
N SER A 65 2.07 -8.14 15.03
CA SER A 65 2.95 -9.01 15.79
C SER A 65 4.24 -9.32 15.04
N GLU A 66 4.16 -9.55 13.74
CA GLU A 66 5.32 -9.83 12.89
C GLU A 66 5.94 -8.56 12.31
N GLN A 67 5.28 -7.44 12.47
CA GLN A 67 5.69 -6.14 11.90
C GLN A 67 5.88 -6.22 10.38
N ILE A 68 4.83 -6.67 9.71
CA ILE A 68 4.82 -6.80 8.25
C ILE A 68 3.67 -5.98 7.68
N ILE A 69 3.96 -5.26 6.59
CA ILE A 69 2.97 -4.62 5.74
C ILE A 69 3.00 -5.36 4.42
N LYS A 70 1.95 -6.14 4.14
CA LYS A 70 1.85 -6.92 2.92
C LYS A 70 0.98 -6.18 1.91
N ILE A 71 1.57 -5.73 0.82
CA ILE A 71 0.88 -4.99 -0.22
C ILE A 71 0.13 -5.96 -1.13
N LEU A 72 -1.19 -5.86 -1.11
CA LEU A 72 -2.08 -6.74 -1.86
C LEU A 72 -2.54 -6.16 -3.17
N LYS A 73 -2.62 -4.83 -3.28
CA LYS A 73 -3.15 -4.19 -4.48
C LYS A 73 -2.66 -2.76 -4.58
N VAL A 74 -2.29 -2.35 -5.79
CA VAL A 74 -1.91 -0.97 -6.12
C VAL A 74 -2.73 -0.57 -7.34
N GLY A 75 -3.47 0.53 -7.25
CA GLY A 75 -4.28 0.94 -8.38
C GLY A 75 -4.80 2.36 -8.27
N HIS A 76 -5.32 2.85 -9.39
CA HIS A 76 -5.97 4.16 -9.44
C HIS A 76 -7.32 4.09 -8.74
N ARG A 77 -7.70 5.17 -8.05
CA ARG A 77 -8.96 5.24 -7.29
C ARG A 77 -10.20 4.82 -8.08
N LYS A 78 -10.18 5.02 -9.39
CA LYS A 78 -11.31 4.66 -10.26
C LYS A 78 -11.45 3.17 -10.48
N ASN A 79 -10.37 2.41 -10.29
CA ASN A 79 -10.32 0.99 -10.66
C ASN A 79 -10.07 0.04 -9.50
N ILE A 80 -9.61 0.55 -8.36
CA ILE A 80 -9.11 -0.28 -7.26
C ILE A 80 -10.19 -1.12 -6.60
N TYR A 81 -11.42 -0.63 -6.58
CA TYR A 81 -12.57 -1.32 -5.97
C TYR A 81 -13.52 -1.92 -7.01
N GLY A 82 -13.19 -1.76 -8.28
CA GLY A 82 -14.06 -2.14 -9.39
C GLY A 82 -13.98 -3.63 -9.75
#